data_eff77916685c1e2a9cd644095c56eee9
#
_entry.id   eff77916685c1e2a9cd644095c56eee9
#
_cell.length_a   1.000
_cell.length_b   1.000
_cell.length_c   1.000
_cell.angle_alpha   90.00
_cell.angle_beta   90.00
_cell.angle_gamma   90.00
#
_symmetry.space_group_name_H-M   'P 1'
#
loop_
_entity.id
_entity.type
_entity.pdbx_description
1 polymer ?
#
loop_
_entity_poly.entity_id
_entity_poly.type
_entity_poly.pdbx_seq_one_letter_code
_entity_poly.pdbx_strand_id
1 'polypeptide(L)'
;PERRSGMFEAFEVVPAVDVKEGQVVQLVGGERGTGKEYGDPTAAARRWVEAGAETLHLIDLDGAFEGERANADAIEAITEAVDVDVQVGGGIRTAADARSLLASGVDRVILGTAAVDNPDLVGVIADEYPEGVVVSLDAKGGEVVVEGWTEGTGIAPAGAARRYADLGASAILFTDVDVEGRLDGVQTDPVRRLAEAVDIPVVASGGVATLEDVRALRDAGAAAVVVGSALYEGRFTLREAMAAVESP
;
A
#
# COMPACT_ATOMS: atom_id res chain seq x y z
N PRO A 1 15.69 -17.80 -9.10
CA PRO A 1 14.25 -18.00 -9.16
C PRO A 1 13.71 -17.11 -10.28
N GLU A 2 12.97 -17.70 -11.22
CA GLU A 2 12.30 -16.94 -12.27
C GLU A 2 11.28 -16.04 -11.58
N ARG A 3 11.38 -14.72 -11.76
CA ARG A 3 10.38 -13.77 -11.25
C ARG A 3 9.06 -14.07 -11.94
N ARG A 4 7.97 -14.11 -11.17
CA ARG A 4 6.63 -14.24 -11.72
C ARG A 4 6.38 -13.08 -12.71
N SER A 5 5.80 -13.37 -13.85
CA SER A 5 5.48 -12.37 -14.86
C SER A 5 4.12 -11.74 -14.52
N GLY A 6 4.15 -10.48 -14.11
CA GLY A 6 2.96 -9.67 -13.87
C GLY A 6 2.60 -9.49 -12.39
N MET A 7 2.39 -8.23 -12.00
CA MET A 7 1.90 -7.86 -10.67
C MET A 7 0.43 -8.30 -10.55
N PHE A 8 0.10 -9.05 -9.49
CA PHE A 8 -1.26 -9.50 -9.19
C PHE A 8 -1.92 -10.32 -10.34
N GLU A 9 -1.37 -11.49 -10.65
CA GLU A 9 -2.00 -12.44 -11.61
C GLU A 9 -3.42 -12.90 -11.17
N ALA A 10 -3.69 -12.88 -9.87
CA ALA A 10 -4.98 -13.09 -9.26
C ALA A 10 -5.20 -12.04 -8.18
N PHE A 11 -6.44 -11.89 -7.69
CA PHE A 11 -6.72 -10.97 -6.59
C PHE A 11 -5.94 -11.37 -5.33
N GLU A 12 -5.18 -10.43 -4.77
CA GLU A 12 -4.36 -10.66 -3.58
C GLU A 12 -4.88 -9.93 -2.34
N VAL A 13 -4.73 -10.57 -1.18
CA VAL A 13 -4.88 -9.95 0.13
C VAL A 13 -3.50 -9.66 0.69
N VAL A 14 -3.12 -8.40 0.73
CA VAL A 14 -1.79 -7.92 1.09
C VAL A 14 -1.78 -7.44 2.55
N PRO A 15 -1.11 -8.13 3.48
CA PRO A 15 -1.02 -7.65 4.86
C PRO A 15 -0.09 -6.43 4.97
N ALA A 16 -0.52 -5.44 5.78
CA ALA A 16 0.27 -4.26 6.09
C ALA A 16 1.19 -4.51 7.31
N VAL A 17 2.38 -3.93 7.25
CA VAL A 17 3.33 -3.82 8.35
C VAL A 17 3.80 -2.37 8.42
N ASP A 18 3.08 -1.56 9.17
CA ASP A 18 3.40 -0.15 9.37
C ASP A 18 4.38 -0.04 10.54
N VAL A 19 5.52 0.58 10.30
CA VAL A 19 6.62 0.66 11.27
C VAL A 19 6.76 2.08 11.80
N LYS A 20 6.72 2.22 13.12
CA LYS A 20 6.97 3.47 13.84
C LYS A 20 7.89 3.19 15.03
N GLU A 21 8.97 3.96 15.15
CA GLU A 21 9.96 3.81 16.22
C GLU A 21 10.43 2.36 16.40
N GLY A 22 10.60 1.63 15.27
CA GLY A 22 11.03 0.23 15.24
C GLY A 22 9.98 -0.80 15.67
N GLN A 23 8.73 -0.42 15.85
CA GLN A 23 7.63 -1.31 16.21
C GLN A 23 6.52 -1.29 15.15
N VAL A 24 5.78 -2.39 15.03
CA VAL A 24 4.56 -2.40 14.22
C VAL A 24 3.49 -1.59 14.92
N VAL A 25 2.89 -0.65 14.20
CA VAL A 25 1.83 0.23 14.71
C VAL A 25 0.68 0.28 13.71
N GLN A 26 -0.55 0.15 14.19
CA GLN A 26 -1.74 0.43 13.39
C GLN A 26 -2.41 1.69 13.91
N LEU A 27 -2.51 2.72 13.05
CA LEU A 27 -3.14 4.00 13.37
C LEU A 27 -4.65 3.94 13.14
N VAL A 28 -5.40 4.78 13.83
CA VAL A 28 -6.83 5.01 13.57
C VAL A 28 -6.97 6.29 12.74
N GLY A 29 -7.52 6.17 11.54
CA GLY A 29 -7.67 7.31 10.63
C GLY A 29 -6.35 7.99 10.25
N GLY A 30 -5.22 7.28 10.33
CA GLY A 30 -3.88 7.85 10.11
C GLY A 30 -3.45 8.90 11.15
N GLU A 31 -4.22 9.10 12.22
CA GLU A 31 -3.94 10.15 13.21
C GLU A 31 -2.74 9.79 14.09
N ARG A 32 -1.77 10.70 14.17
CA ARG A 32 -0.61 10.56 15.05
C ARG A 32 -1.07 10.39 16.51
N GLY A 33 -0.48 9.42 17.22
CA GLY A 33 -0.78 9.18 18.63
C GLY A 33 -2.00 8.29 18.90
N THR A 34 -2.71 7.83 17.86
CA THR A 34 -3.81 6.87 18.01
C THR A 34 -3.35 5.41 17.90
N GLY A 35 -2.07 5.19 17.61
CA GLY A 35 -1.52 3.89 17.24
C GLY A 35 -1.53 2.87 18.38
N LYS A 36 -1.89 1.64 18.02
CA LYS A 36 -1.70 0.46 18.86
C LYS A 36 -0.49 -0.33 18.36
N GLU A 37 0.41 -0.67 19.27
CA GLU A 37 1.63 -1.43 18.96
C GLU A 37 1.35 -2.93 18.93
N TYR A 38 2.02 -3.62 17.98
CA TYR A 38 1.87 -5.07 17.76
C TYR A 38 3.22 -5.81 17.73
N GLY A 39 4.29 -5.17 18.22
CA GLY A 39 5.58 -5.77 18.44
C GLY A 39 6.56 -5.69 17.27
N ASP A 40 7.44 -6.67 17.19
CA ASP A 40 8.57 -6.69 16.25
C ASP A 40 8.12 -6.80 14.77
N PRO A 41 8.60 -5.91 13.87
CA PRO A 41 8.20 -5.89 12.48
C PRO A 41 8.61 -7.14 11.69
N THR A 42 9.81 -7.67 11.94
CA THR A 42 10.30 -8.88 11.26
C THR A 42 9.50 -10.11 11.66
N ALA A 43 9.13 -10.22 12.95
CA ALA A 43 8.27 -11.29 13.43
C ALA A 43 6.86 -11.20 12.81
N ALA A 44 6.31 -9.99 12.67
CA ALA A 44 5.03 -9.78 12.01
C ALA A 44 5.09 -10.18 10.52
N ALA A 45 6.11 -9.75 9.80
CA ALA A 45 6.31 -10.09 8.39
C ALA A 45 6.39 -11.61 8.17
N ARG A 46 7.22 -12.30 8.94
CA ARG A 46 7.32 -13.78 8.89
C ARG A 46 5.99 -14.47 9.16
N ARG A 47 5.24 -14.01 10.16
CA ARG A 47 3.90 -14.55 10.47
C ARG A 47 2.94 -14.42 9.27
N TRP A 48 2.98 -13.32 8.56
CA TRP A 48 2.14 -13.12 7.37
C TRP A 48 2.57 -14.03 6.21
N VAL A 49 3.88 -14.17 5.98
CA VAL A 49 4.40 -15.10 4.96
C VAL A 49 4.04 -16.56 5.30
N GLU A 50 4.17 -16.98 6.55
CA GLU A 50 3.74 -18.31 7.03
C GLU A 50 2.21 -18.51 6.90
N ALA A 51 1.44 -17.44 6.96
CA ALA A 51 -0.01 -17.45 6.72
C ALA A 51 -0.37 -17.50 5.22
N GLY A 52 0.60 -17.32 4.32
CA GLY A 52 0.42 -17.45 2.87
C GLY A 52 0.47 -16.13 2.10
N ALA A 53 0.90 -15.01 2.69
CA ALA A 53 1.10 -13.76 1.97
C ALA A 53 2.09 -13.97 0.81
N GLU A 54 1.76 -13.44 -0.36
CA GLU A 54 2.63 -13.41 -1.54
C GLU A 54 3.27 -12.04 -1.73
N THR A 55 2.65 -11.01 -1.17
CA THR A 55 3.14 -9.63 -1.12
C THR A 55 3.02 -9.08 0.29
N LEU A 56 4.00 -8.27 0.74
CA LEU A 56 3.94 -7.49 1.98
C LEU A 56 3.91 -5.99 1.66
N HIS A 57 3.06 -5.26 2.36
CA HIS A 57 2.98 -3.81 2.30
C HIS A 57 3.62 -3.20 3.55
N LEU A 58 4.74 -2.48 3.38
CA LEU A 58 5.50 -1.87 4.47
C LEU A 58 5.40 -0.34 4.38
N ILE A 59 5.11 0.31 5.50
CA ILE A 59 5.14 1.77 5.60
C ILE A 59 6.08 2.20 6.72
N ASP A 60 7.06 3.03 6.37
CA ASP A 60 7.84 3.81 7.35
C ASP A 60 6.99 5.02 7.79
N LEU A 61 6.28 4.89 8.91
CA LEU A 61 5.39 5.94 9.40
C LEU A 61 6.17 7.20 9.84
N ASP A 62 7.36 7.03 10.43
CA ASP A 62 8.20 8.16 10.80
C ASP A 62 8.67 8.89 9.54
N GLY A 63 9.08 8.14 8.51
CA GLY A 63 9.41 8.69 7.20
C GLY A 63 8.25 9.41 6.53
N ALA A 64 7.04 8.86 6.61
CA ALA A 64 5.84 9.49 6.06
C ALA A 64 5.52 10.82 6.75
N PHE A 65 5.73 10.89 8.07
CA PHE A 65 5.39 12.06 8.86
C PHE A 65 6.49 13.12 8.92
N GLU A 66 7.76 12.71 9.00
CA GLU A 66 8.90 13.57 9.25
C GLU A 66 9.78 13.78 8.02
N GLY A 67 9.59 12.91 7.01
CA GLY A 67 10.30 12.97 5.75
C GLY A 67 11.69 12.35 5.74
N GLU A 68 12.13 11.83 6.89
CA GLU A 68 13.37 11.06 7.00
C GLU A 68 13.05 9.60 7.31
N ARG A 69 13.61 8.67 6.54
CA ARG A 69 13.38 7.23 6.70
C ARG A 69 14.05 6.71 7.97
N ALA A 70 13.34 6.83 9.10
CA ALA A 70 13.87 6.47 10.41
C ALA A 70 13.88 4.96 10.68
N ASN A 71 13.06 4.18 9.94
CA ASN A 71 12.92 2.73 10.12
C ASN A 71 13.62 1.91 9.01
N ALA A 72 14.64 2.49 8.35
CA ALA A 72 15.34 1.83 7.24
C ALA A 72 15.92 0.46 7.64
N ASP A 73 16.54 0.36 8.82
CA ASP A 73 17.13 -0.89 9.33
C ASP A 73 16.06 -1.98 9.55
N ALA A 74 14.88 -1.60 10.04
CA ALA A 74 13.77 -2.53 10.24
C ALA A 74 13.21 -3.04 8.90
N ILE A 75 13.10 -2.16 7.90
CA ILE A 75 12.65 -2.51 6.54
C ILE A 75 13.66 -3.45 5.87
N GLU A 76 14.97 -3.15 5.96
CA GLU A 76 16.02 -4.01 5.44
C GLU A 76 15.98 -5.39 6.10
N ALA A 77 15.86 -5.46 7.44
CA ALA A 77 15.74 -6.72 8.17
C ALA A 77 14.51 -7.55 7.75
N ILE A 78 13.37 -6.90 7.43
CA ILE A 78 12.19 -7.61 6.90
C ILE A 78 12.52 -8.14 5.51
N THR A 79 13.04 -7.31 4.59
CA THR A 79 13.33 -7.68 3.21
C THR A 79 14.31 -8.86 3.12
N GLU A 80 15.31 -8.89 4.01
CA GLU A 80 16.24 -10.02 4.12
C GLU A 80 15.61 -11.29 4.71
N ALA A 81 14.54 -11.15 5.48
CA ALA A 81 13.94 -12.25 6.27
C ALA A 81 12.82 -12.99 5.52
N VAL A 82 12.37 -12.51 4.35
CA VAL A 82 11.23 -13.04 3.59
C VAL A 82 11.58 -13.26 2.12
N ASP A 83 10.93 -14.24 1.48
CA ASP A 83 11.09 -14.58 0.06
C ASP A 83 9.81 -14.27 -0.74
N VAL A 84 9.10 -13.19 -0.39
CA VAL A 84 7.88 -12.72 -1.06
C VAL A 84 8.09 -11.29 -1.55
N ASP A 85 7.23 -10.81 -2.44
CA ASP A 85 7.30 -9.44 -2.93
C ASP A 85 7.11 -8.43 -1.78
N VAL A 86 7.95 -7.40 -1.73
CA VAL A 86 7.89 -6.35 -0.73
C VAL A 86 7.69 -5.00 -1.41
N GLN A 87 6.62 -4.30 -1.04
CA GLN A 87 6.40 -2.92 -1.45
C GLN A 87 6.54 -1.97 -0.25
N VAL A 88 7.29 -0.88 -0.42
CA VAL A 88 7.68 0.03 0.67
C VAL A 88 7.26 1.46 0.36
N GLY A 89 6.58 2.10 1.31
CA GLY A 89 6.26 3.52 1.31
C GLY A 89 6.74 4.23 2.59
N GLY A 90 6.56 5.55 2.60
CA GLY A 90 6.95 6.41 3.72
C GLY A 90 8.32 7.07 3.55
N GLY A 91 8.35 8.40 3.44
CA GLY A 91 9.56 9.20 3.38
C GLY A 91 10.38 9.12 2.08
N ILE A 92 9.85 8.51 1.03
CA ILE A 92 10.53 8.42 -0.28
C ILE A 92 10.25 9.71 -1.05
N ARG A 93 11.24 10.59 -1.15
CA ARG A 93 11.08 11.93 -1.75
C ARG A 93 11.91 12.14 -3.01
N THR A 94 12.93 11.33 -3.24
CA THR A 94 13.85 11.48 -4.36
C THR A 94 14.04 10.17 -5.13
N ALA A 95 14.52 10.28 -6.38
CA ALA A 95 14.92 9.11 -7.16
C ALA A 95 16.08 8.33 -6.49
N ALA A 96 16.92 9.02 -5.72
CA ALA A 96 18.01 8.37 -4.97
C ALA A 96 17.48 7.48 -3.85
N ASP A 97 16.44 7.93 -3.11
CA ASP A 97 15.79 7.13 -2.07
C ASP A 97 15.15 5.87 -2.66
N ALA A 98 14.41 6.04 -3.78
CA ALA A 98 13.78 4.94 -4.48
C ALA A 98 14.81 3.91 -4.99
N ARG A 99 15.88 4.38 -5.64
CA ARG A 99 16.98 3.50 -6.12
C ARG A 99 17.65 2.73 -4.98
N SER A 100 17.87 3.39 -3.84
CA SER A 100 18.46 2.75 -2.66
C SER A 100 17.61 1.60 -2.17
N LEU A 101 16.30 1.78 -2.08
CA LEU A 101 15.36 0.73 -1.67
C LEU A 101 15.30 -0.42 -2.68
N LEU A 102 15.11 -0.12 -3.96
CA LEU A 102 15.03 -1.14 -5.01
C LEU A 102 16.35 -1.92 -5.13
N ALA A 103 17.51 -1.27 -4.94
CA ALA A 103 18.80 -1.92 -4.92
C ALA A 103 19.02 -2.81 -3.67
N SER A 104 18.35 -2.55 -2.56
CA SER A 104 18.42 -3.37 -1.35
C SER A 104 17.50 -4.60 -1.36
N GLY A 105 16.76 -4.82 -2.45
CA GLY A 105 15.89 -6.00 -2.61
C GLY A 105 14.41 -5.75 -2.41
N VAL A 106 14.00 -4.50 -2.16
CA VAL A 106 12.58 -4.10 -2.24
C VAL A 106 12.11 -4.23 -3.68
N ASP A 107 10.96 -4.84 -3.92
CA ASP A 107 10.43 -5.06 -5.26
C ASP A 107 9.76 -3.80 -5.82
N ARG A 108 9.08 -3.04 -4.96
CA ARG A 108 8.34 -1.84 -5.36
C ARG A 108 8.44 -0.73 -4.32
N VAL A 109 8.61 0.49 -4.77
CA VAL A 109 8.49 1.70 -3.95
C VAL A 109 7.11 2.33 -4.13
N ILE A 110 6.57 2.90 -3.06
CA ILE A 110 5.27 3.57 -3.06
C ILE A 110 5.51 5.06 -2.90
N LEU A 111 5.10 5.84 -3.90
CA LEU A 111 5.19 7.29 -3.91
C LEU A 111 3.81 7.92 -3.66
N GLY A 112 3.67 8.69 -2.60
CA GLY A 112 2.50 9.52 -2.31
C GLY A 112 2.76 10.99 -2.63
N THR A 113 2.95 11.83 -1.60
CA THR A 113 3.22 13.28 -1.71
C THR A 113 4.28 13.61 -2.76
N ALA A 114 5.38 12.84 -2.82
CA ALA A 114 6.45 13.08 -3.79
C ALA A 114 5.99 12.97 -5.26
N ALA A 115 5.04 12.08 -5.57
CA ALA A 115 4.46 11.99 -6.91
C ALA A 115 3.54 13.16 -7.24
N VAL A 116 2.87 13.74 -6.25
CA VAL A 116 2.04 14.94 -6.43
C VAL A 116 2.91 16.17 -6.66
N ASP A 117 3.96 16.34 -5.85
CA ASP A 117 4.87 17.48 -5.93
C ASP A 117 5.72 17.45 -7.20
N ASN A 118 6.19 16.28 -7.59
CA ASN A 118 7.02 16.08 -8.77
C ASN A 118 6.61 14.79 -9.52
N PRO A 119 5.58 14.86 -10.37
CA PRO A 119 5.10 13.71 -11.12
C PRO A 119 6.12 13.05 -12.05
N ASP A 120 7.09 13.82 -12.56
CA ASP A 120 8.14 13.29 -13.43
C ASP A 120 9.04 12.29 -12.71
N LEU A 121 9.08 12.32 -11.37
CA LEU A 121 9.79 11.34 -10.54
C LEU A 121 9.31 9.91 -10.81
N VAL A 122 8.01 9.73 -11.06
CA VAL A 122 7.44 8.41 -11.38
C VAL A 122 8.07 7.85 -12.65
N GLY A 123 8.12 8.67 -13.73
CA GLY A 123 8.73 8.26 -15.01
C GLY A 123 10.23 7.96 -14.88
N VAL A 124 10.96 8.81 -14.15
CA VAL A 124 12.40 8.63 -13.93
C VAL A 124 12.72 7.27 -13.27
N ILE A 125 11.90 6.86 -12.29
CA ILE A 125 12.12 5.59 -11.60
C ILE A 125 11.60 4.42 -12.46
N ALA A 126 10.45 4.56 -13.11
CA ALA A 126 9.86 3.52 -13.94
C ALA A 126 10.74 3.16 -15.17
N ASP A 127 11.44 4.13 -15.75
CA ASP A 127 12.36 3.90 -16.85
C ASP A 127 13.56 3.01 -16.44
N GLU A 128 14.01 3.11 -15.19
CA GLU A 128 15.13 2.34 -14.65
C GLU A 128 14.68 1.01 -14.03
N TYR A 129 13.51 0.99 -13.43
CA TYR A 129 12.92 -0.14 -12.72
C TYR A 129 11.47 -0.36 -13.21
N PRO A 130 11.29 -1.01 -14.37
CA PRO A 130 9.96 -1.39 -14.83
C PRO A 130 9.25 -2.21 -13.74
N GLU A 131 7.98 -1.90 -13.46
CA GLU A 131 7.18 -2.48 -12.37
C GLU A 131 7.61 -2.09 -10.93
N GLY A 132 8.66 -1.26 -10.77
CA GLY A 132 9.19 -0.86 -9.46
C GLY A 132 8.46 0.30 -8.78
N VAL A 133 7.47 0.94 -9.41
CA VAL A 133 6.81 2.13 -8.86
C VAL A 133 5.32 1.94 -8.71
N VAL A 134 4.83 2.03 -7.49
CA VAL A 134 3.41 2.16 -7.14
C VAL A 134 3.15 3.61 -6.74
N VAL A 135 2.07 4.21 -7.21
CA VAL A 135 1.67 5.55 -6.76
C VAL A 135 0.49 5.44 -5.80
N SER A 136 0.65 6.00 -4.59
CA SER A 136 -0.42 6.12 -3.62
C SER A 136 -1.28 7.36 -3.89
N LEU A 137 -2.58 7.14 -3.98
CA LEU A 137 -3.62 8.15 -4.05
C LEU A 137 -4.50 8.03 -2.82
N ASP A 138 -4.16 8.78 -1.79
CA ASP A 138 -4.97 8.87 -0.59
C ASP A 138 -6.07 9.91 -0.85
N ALA A 139 -7.34 9.53 -0.72
CA ALA A 139 -8.46 10.40 -1.03
C ALA A 139 -9.35 10.65 0.18
N LYS A 140 -9.75 11.89 0.36
CA LYS A 140 -10.68 12.34 1.39
C LYS A 140 -11.73 13.26 0.79
N GLY A 141 -13.00 12.99 1.04
CA GLY A 141 -14.08 13.79 0.47
C GLY A 141 -14.09 13.82 -1.07
N GLY A 142 -13.50 12.83 -1.74
CA GLY A 142 -13.47 12.72 -3.21
C GLY A 142 -12.31 13.44 -3.90
N GLU A 143 -11.34 14.00 -3.16
CA GLU A 143 -10.12 14.59 -3.71
C GLU A 143 -8.86 13.92 -3.12
N VAL A 144 -7.77 13.94 -3.90
CA VAL A 144 -6.46 13.47 -3.44
C VAL A 144 -5.94 14.39 -2.35
N VAL A 145 -5.45 13.82 -1.27
CA VAL A 145 -4.81 14.51 -0.14
C VAL A 145 -3.36 14.11 0.00
N VAL A 146 -2.54 14.99 0.56
CA VAL A 146 -1.10 14.83 0.75
C VAL A 146 -0.68 15.22 2.17
N GLU A 147 0.62 15.18 2.48
CA GLU A 147 1.22 15.57 3.77
C GLU A 147 0.54 14.89 4.96
N GLY A 148 0.42 13.56 4.90
CA GLY A 148 -0.25 12.78 5.94
C GLY A 148 -1.72 13.13 6.07
N TRP A 149 -2.39 13.39 4.93
CA TRP A 149 -3.84 13.65 4.80
C TRP A 149 -4.31 15.01 5.33
N THR A 150 -3.39 15.96 5.47
CA THR A 150 -3.67 17.29 6.02
C THR A 150 -4.00 18.33 4.95
N GLU A 151 -3.55 18.13 3.71
CA GLU A 151 -3.70 19.07 2.61
C GLU A 151 -4.46 18.45 1.43
N GLY A 152 -5.56 19.10 1.03
CA GLY A 152 -6.31 18.76 -0.19
C GLY A 152 -5.63 19.33 -1.42
N THR A 153 -5.64 18.59 -2.53
CA THR A 153 -5.01 19.01 -3.79
C THR A 153 -6.00 19.55 -4.82
N GLY A 154 -7.30 19.34 -4.62
CA GLY A 154 -8.33 19.60 -5.62
C GLY A 154 -8.28 18.64 -6.83
N ILE A 155 -7.45 17.60 -6.79
CA ILE A 155 -7.27 16.63 -7.88
C ILE A 155 -8.21 15.44 -7.67
N ALA A 156 -9.00 15.11 -8.68
CA ALA A 156 -9.82 13.89 -8.66
C ALA A 156 -8.94 12.63 -8.82
N PRO A 157 -9.12 11.58 -8.00
CA PRO A 157 -8.29 10.38 -8.03
C PRO A 157 -8.17 9.72 -9.42
N ALA A 158 -9.26 9.62 -10.19
CA ALA A 158 -9.24 9.02 -11.52
C ALA A 158 -8.38 9.81 -12.54
N GLY A 159 -8.34 11.15 -12.42
CA GLY A 159 -7.48 12.00 -13.26
C GLY A 159 -6.00 11.81 -12.90
N ALA A 160 -5.69 11.75 -11.62
CA ALA A 160 -4.35 11.48 -11.12
C ALA A 160 -3.88 10.08 -11.56
N ALA A 161 -4.72 9.07 -11.39
CA ALA A 161 -4.40 7.69 -11.75
C ALA A 161 -4.01 7.54 -13.22
N ARG A 162 -4.77 8.12 -14.16
CA ARG A 162 -4.43 8.13 -15.59
C ARG A 162 -3.08 8.76 -15.85
N ARG A 163 -2.82 9.93 -15.24
CA ARG A 163 -1.54 10.61 -15.38
C ARG A 163 -0.36 9.74 -14.94
N TYR A 164 -0.49 9.07 -13.81
CA TYR A 164 0.61 8.23 -13.30
C TYR A 164 0.75 6.92 -14.08
N ALA A 165 -0.34 6.36 -14.59
CA ALA A 165 -0.29 5.24 -15.52
C ALA A 165 0.48 5.62 -16.81
N ASP A 166 0.19 6.79 -17.39
CA ASP A 166 0.91 7.32 -18.56
C ASP A 166 2.39 7.58 -18.28
N LEU A 167 2.76 7.87 -17.03
CA LEU A 167 4.14 8.06 -16.58
C LEU A 167 4.87 6.76 -16.24
N GLY A 168 4.20 5.61 -16.34
CA GLY A 168 4.81 4.29 -16.13
C GLY A 168 4.66 3.72 -14.72
N ALA A 169 3.75 4.25 -13.89
CA ALA A 169 3.40 3.59 -12.64
C ALA A 169 2.92 2.16 -12.91
N SER A 170 3.38 1.21 -12.11
CA SER A 170 3.02 -0.21 -12.24
C SER A 170 1.70 -0.57 -11.59
N ALA A 171 1.26 0.22 -10.59
CA ALA A 171 -0.04 0.12 -9.95
C ALA A 171 -0.43 1.44 -9.29
N ILE A 172 -1.73 1.60 -9.00
CA ILE A 172 -2.27 2.64 -8.13
C ILE A 172 -2.67 2.00 -6.80
N LEU A 173 -2.10 2.47 -5.71
CA LEU A 173 -2.59 2.19 -4.37
C LEU A 173 -3.59 3.28 -3.98
N PHE A 174 -4.84 2.90 -3.77
CA PHE A 174 -5.89 3.84 -3.40
C PHE A 174 -6.30 3.64 -1.95
N THR A 175 -6.14 4.67 -1.12
CA THR A 175 -6.59 4.68 0.27
C THR A 175 -7.80 5.60 0.42
N ASP A 176 -8.93 5.03 0.85
CA ASP A 176 -10.08 5.81 1.27
C ASP A 176 -9.88 6.28 2.72
N VAL A 177 -9.42 7.54 2.88
CA VAL A 177 -9.10 8.12 4.18
C VAL A 177 -10.35 8.31 5.05
N ASP A 178 -11.53 8.45 4.45
CA ASP A 178 -12.77 8.64 5.18
C ASP A 178 -13.17 7.42 6.02
N VAL A 179 -12.69 6.22 5.64
CA VAL A 179 -12.96 4.94 6.33
C VAL A 179 -11.71 4.27 6.91
N GLU A 180 -10.49 4.79 6.60
CA GLU A 180 -9.23 4.19 7.01
C GLU A 180 -9.12 3.97 8.53
N GLY A 181 -8.70 2.77 8.94
CA GLY A 181 -8.45 2.39 10.35
C GLY A 181 -9.69 2.37 11.25
N ARG A 182 -10.88 2.65 10.71
CA ARG A 182 -12.13 2.73 11.50
C ARG A 182 -12.86 1.40 11.63
N LEU A 183 -12.57 0.44 10.73
CA LEU A 183 -13.26 -0.85 10.67
C LEU A 183 -14.79 -0.73 10.51
N ASP A 184 -15.23 0.28 9.78
CA ASP A 184 -16.65 0.61 9.56
C ASP A 184 -17.16 0.13 8.18
N GLY A 185 -16.31 -0.59 7.43
CA GLY A 185 -16.59 -1.07 6.07
C GLY A 185 -15.96 -0.22 4.98
N VAL A 186 -16.10 -0.65 3.74
CA VAL A 186 -15.44 -0.07 2.56
C VAL A 186 -16.41 0.67 1.65
N GLN A 187 -15.88 1.63 0.89
CA GLN A 187 -16.59 2.30 -0.20
C GLN A 187 -16.10 1.72 -1.55
N THR A 188 -16.97 1.02 -2.27
CA THR A 188 -16.58 0.34 -3.53
C THR A 188 -16.63 1.24 -4.76
N ASP A 189 -17.45 2.30 -4.76
CA ASP A 189 -17.62 3.18 -5.92
C ASP A 189 -16.35 3.94 -6.32
N PRO A 190 -15.53 4.49 -5.38
CA PRO A 190 -14.25 5.10 -5.74
C PRO A 190 -13.29 4.10 -6.40
N VAL A 191 -13.21 2.88 -5.85
CA VAL A 191 -12.34 1.80 -6.38
C VAL A 191 -12.78 1.40 -7.79
N ARG A 192 -14.09 1.20 -8.01
CA ARG A 192 -14.63 0.87 -9.34
C ARG A 192 -14.30 1.94 -10.37
N ARG A 193 -14.49 3.22 -10.03
CA ARG A 193 -14.15 4.34 -10.92
C ARG A 193 -12.66 4.39 -11.28
N LEU A 194 -11.79 4.03 -10.35
CA LEU A 194 -10.36 3.94 -10.60
C LEU A 194 -10.03 2.76 -11.52
N ALA A 195 -10.55 1.57 -11.22
CA ALA A 195 -10.35 0.37 -12.03
C ALA A 195 -10.87 0.54 -13.48
N GLU A 196 -11.97 1.28 -13.66
CA GLU A 196 -12.48 1.64 -15.01
C GLU A 196 -11.65 2.74 -15.69
N ALA A 197 -10.86 3.51 -14.95
CA ALA A 197 -10.12 4.67 -15.47
C ALA A 197 -8.73 4.34 -15.98
N VAL A 198 -8.12 3.23 -15.55
CA VAL A 198 -6.74 2.84 -15.88
C VAL A 198 -6.64 1.36 -16.23
N ASP A 199 -5.63 1.00 -17.04
CA ASP A 199 -5.35 -0.39 -17.42
C ASP A 199 -4.33 -1.06 -16.48
N ILE A 200 -3.74 -0.30 -15.55
CA ILE A 200 -2.81 -0.84 -14.53
C ILE A 200 -3.58 -1.27 -13.28
N PRO A 201 -3.06 -2.22 -12.49
CA PRO A 201 -3.68 -2.69 -11.26
C PRO A 201 -4.05 -1.57 -10.29
N VAL A 202 -5.24 -1.66 -9.70
CA VAL A 202 -5.66 -0.82 -8.57
C VAL A 202 -5.64 -1.67 -7.31
N VAL A 203 -4.84 -1.26 -6.34
CA VAL A 203 -4.76 -1.85 -5.00
C VAL A 203 -5.61 -1.00 -4.06
N ALA A 204 -6.64 -1.59 -3.46
CA ALA A 204 -7.49 -0.88 -2.52
C ALA A 204 -6.91 -0.92 -1.10
N SER A 205 -7.10 0.13 -0.33
CA SER A 205 -6.74 0.23 1.09
C SER A 205 -7.77 1.05 1.85
N GLY A 206 -7.91 0.77 3.13
CA GLY A 206 -8.81 1.51 4.04
C GLY A 206 -10.13 0.82 4.32
N GLY A 207 -10.55 0.86 5.59
CA GLY A 207 -11.89 0.51 6.05
C GLY A 207 -12.23 -0.97 6.14
N VAL A 208 -11.42 -1.89 5.65
CA VAL A 208 -11.70 -3.34 5.66
C VAL A 208 -11.94 -3.83 7.08
N ALA A 209 -13.13 -4.36 7.34
CA ALA A 209 -13.56 -4.87 8.63
C ALA A 209 -14.00 -6.35 8.60
N THR A 210 -14.46 -6.82 7.43
CA THR A 210 -15.07 -8.14 7.26
C THR A 210 -14.58 -8.82 5.97
N LEU A 211 -14.80 -10.12 5.86
CA LEU A 211 -14.54 -10.87 4.62
C LEU A 211 -15.44 -10.41 3.46
N GLU A 212 -16.62 -9.87 3.76
CA GLU A 212 -17.51 -9.31 2.75
C GLU A 212 -16.93 -8.04 2.13
N ASP A 213 -16.26 -7.20 2.92
CA ASP A 213 -15.55 -6.03 2.40
C ASP A 213 -14.44 -6.43 1.42
N VAL A 214 -13.70 -7.50 1.72
CA VAL A 214 -12.66 -8.03 0.83
C VAL A 214 -13.25 -8.47 -0.51
N ARG A 215 -14.38 -9.21 -0.49
CA ARG A 215 -15.10 -9.61 -1.70
C ARG A 215 -15.63 -8.41 -2.47
N ALA A 216 -16.21 -7.45 -1.77
CA ALA A 216 -16.80 -6.26 -2.38
C ALA A 216 -15.75 -5.42 -3.14
N LEU A 217 -14.52 -5.31 -2.60
CA LEU A 217 -13.41 -4.62 -3.27
C LEU A 217 -12.92 -5.40 -4.50
N ARG A 218 -12.81 -6.73 -4.42
CA ARG A 218 -12.53 -7.59 -5.59
C ARG A 218 -13.58 -7.37 -6.68
N ASP A 219 -14.85 -7.43 -6.33
CA ASP A 219 -15.98 -7.31 -7.27
C ASP A 219 -16.11 -5.88 -7.83
N ALA A 220 -15.51 -4.89 -7.14
CA ALA A 220 -15.36 -3.53 -7.65
C ALA A 220 -14.22 -3.36 -8.67
N GLY A 221 -13.40 -4.40 -8.89
CA GLY A 221 -12.32 -4.41 -9.87
C GLY A 221 -10.94 -4.10 -9.30
N ALA A 222 -10.78 -4.10 -7.97
CA ALA A 222 -9.45 -4.06 -7.38
C ALA A 222 -8.66 -5.32 -7.77
N ALA A 223 -7.36 -5.16 -8.01
CA ALA A 223 -6.44 -6.27 -8.24
C ALA A 223 -5.90 -6.85 -6.93
N ALA A 224 -5.86 -6.04 -5.87
CA ALA A 224 -5.45 -6.45 -4.54
C ALA A 224 -6.09 -5.54 -3.48
N VAL A 225 -6.04 -6.00 -2.22
CA VAL A 225 -6.44 -5.20 -1.07
C VAL A 225 -5.37 -5.23 0.02
N VAL A 226 -4.98 -4.07 0.52
CA VAL A 226 -4.12 -3.94 1.70
C VAL A 226 -4.99 -4.03 2.95
N VAL A 227 -4.63 -4.92 3.88
CA VAL A 227 -5.35 -5.11 5.14
C VAL A 227 -4.38 -4.99 6.32
N GLY A 228 -4.64 -4.02 7.18
CA GLY A 228 -3.90 -3.79 8.43
C GLY A 228 -4.71 -4.17 9.66
N SER A 229 -5.38 -3.18 10.25
CA SER A 229 -6.07 -3.26 11.55
C SER A 229 -6.96 -4.50 11.72
N ALA A 230 -7.72 -4.91 10.70
CA ALA A 230 -8.60 -6.08 10.78
C ALA A 230 -7.84 -7.38 11.07
N LEU A 231 -6.66 -7.56 10.46
CA LEU A 231 -5.80 -8.72 10.69
C LEU A 231 -5.17 -8.69 12.08
N TYR A 232 -4.65 -7.53 12.51
CA TYR A 232 -4.03 -7.38 13.83
C TYR A 232 -5.04 -7.49 14.98
N GLU A 233 -6.27 -7.06 14.77
CA GLU A 233 -7.35 -7.20 15.74
C GLU A 233 -8.05 -8.56 15.71
N GLY A 234 -7.66 -9.44 14.78
CA GLY A 234 -8.21 -10.79 14.67
C GLY A 234 -9.67 -10.83 14.25
N ARG A 235 -10.13 -9.85 13.44
CA ARG A 235 -11.47 -9.85 12.85
C ARG A 235 -11.67 -11.06 11.94
N PHE A 236 -10.62 -11.42 11.23
CA PHE A 236 -10.45 -12.63 10.44
C PHE A 236 -8.97 -12.91 10.26
N THR A 237 -8.62 -14.11 9.84
CA THR A 237 -7.25 -14.49 9.52
C THR A 237 -6.93 -14.19 8.05
N LEU A 238 -5.64 -14.01 7.72
CA LEU A 238 -5.22 -13.85 6.32
C LEU A 238 -5.69 -15.03 5.45
N ARG A 239 -5.60 -16.27 5.95
CA ARG A 239 -6.06 -17.46 5.24
C ARG A 239 -7.55 -17.45 4.95
N GLU A 240 -8.38 -16.98 5.88
CA GLU A 240 -9.82 -16.81 5.65
C GLU A 240 -10.11 -15.75 4.60
N ALA A 241 -9.35 -14.65 4.59
CA ALA A 241 -9.50 -13.61 3.60
C ALA A 241 -9.10 -14.08 2.19
N MET A 242 -7.99 -14.82 2.06
CA MET A 242 -7.56 -15.44 0.81
C MET A 242 -8.59 -16.44 0.31
N ALA A 243 -9.06 -17.36 1.15
CA ALA A 243 -10.08 -18.33 0.78
C ALA A 243 -11.41 -17.68 0.38
N ALA A 244 -11.74 -16.52 0.94
CA ALA A 244 -12.97 -15.78 0.62
C ALA A 244 -12.98 -15.23 -0.82
N VAL A 245 -11.82 -15.06 -1.44
CA VAL A 245 -11.66 -14.50 -2.80
C VAL A 245 -11.29 -15.54 -3.86
N GLU A 246 -10.87 -16.74 -3.46
CA GLU A 246 -10.61 -17.87 -4.37
C GLU A 246 -11.90 -18.48 -4.93
N SER A 247 -13.03 -18.31 -4.25
CA SER A 247 -14.32 -18.82 -4.70
C SER A 247 -15.01 -17.82 -5.64
N PRO A 248 -15.58 -18.29 -6.76
CA PRO A 248 -16.32 -17.46 -7.71
C PRO A 248 -17.59 -16.88 -7.11
#